data_80353a4be7e6caac809adc9f98a424f3
#
_entry.id   80353a4be7e6caac809adc9f98a424f3
#
_cell.length_a   1.000
_cell.length_b   1.000
_cell.length_c   1.000
_cell.angle_alpha   90.00
_cell.angle_beta   90.00
_cell.angle_gamma   90.00
#
_symmetry.space_group_name_H-M   'P 1'
#
loop_
_entity.id
_entity.type
_entity.pdbx_description
1 polymer ?
#
loop_
_entity_poly.entity_id
_entity_poly.type
_entity_poly.pdbx_seq_one_letter_code
_entity_poly.pdbx_strand_id
1 'polypeptide(L)'
;MFKGLHRAARALLPGLFLLLLGGEALANTLTQNVSWTINRANTTVKYRLVAYGDSIYAGYTGSTTSAAKYAAPTVSAEYLSALWNADIESVRRAKSGAVASDVYTNKIVAERSWMQATSTRVVTFEMCGNDGLQARTSFKSQTGTCSYTGLQAAVNNCKTYVAAAMDYINANAYAGTKAKIISNLHYPSYNADNVQSSCRDASTGATVNLRDIFLPRLATMNYWMCEYARLKGFQCADNFAQYMGADYDTNADGQVDSDALRYVAGETEASYVGRITGALRPTLRDANTHFVSSTASYDYILSDDTHPTFTSGTVSAGLFGGTTGTGAPRYTSFTGGKSPIWNQFGHERMGWAVSTYNPAAP
;
A
#
# COMPACT_ATOMS: atom_id res chain seq x y z
N MET A 1 -34.25 -54.35 49.15
CA MET A 1 -35.38 -53.46 48.87
C MET A 1 -34.85 -52.14 48.41
N PHE A 2 -35.38 -51.69 47.29
CA PHE A 2 -35.18 -50.38 46.61
C PHE A 2 -33.88 -50.10 45.87
N LYS A 3 -34.05 -50.16 44.57
CA LYS A 3 -33.22 -49.69 43.51
C LYS A 3 -33.28 -48.16 43.45
N GLY A 4 -32.13 -47.48 43.16
CA GLY A 4 -32.05 -46.08 42.78
C GLY A 4 -31.08 -45.92 41.67
N LEU A 5 -31.57 -45.82 40.42
CA LEU A 5 -30.81 -45.46 39.25
C LEU A 5 -30.41 -43.97 39.32
N HIS A 6 -29.14 -43.63 39.28
CA HIS A 6 -28.70 -42.29 38.92
C HIS A 6 -28.19 -42.29 37.47
N ARG A 7 -28.97 -41.67 36.60
CA ARG A 7 -28.56 -41.29 35.25
C ARG A 7 -27.58 -40.13 35.34
N ALA A 8 -26.33 -40.36 34.99
CA ALA A 8 -25.37 -39.28 34.75
C ALA A 8 -25.66 -38.66 33.39
N ALA A 9 -26.13 -37.42 33.38
CA ALA A 9 -26.24 -36.60 32.20
C ALA A 9 -24.83 -36.16 31.80
N ARG A 10 -24.35 -36.62 30.65
CA ARG A 10 -23.17 -36.09 29.99
C ARG A 10 -23.52 -34.72 29.37
N ALA A 11 -23.12 -33.67 30.02
CA ALA A 11 -23.08 -32.36 29.41
C ALA A 11 -21.93 -32.33 28.36
N LEU A 12 -22.31 -32.37 27.10
CA LEU A 12 -21.40 -32.02 26.00
C LEU A 12 -21.08 -30.52 26.07
N LEU A 13 -19.86 -30.18 26.44
CA LEU A 13 -19.31 -28.85 26.17
C LEU A 13 -19.21 -28.67 24.64
N PRO A 14 -19.78 -27.62 24.06
CA PRO A 14 -19.42 -27.23 22.74
C PRO A 14 -18.00 -26.66 22.82
N GLY A 15 -17.06 -27.46 22.34
CA GLY A 15 -15.65 -27.10 22.27
C GLY A 15 -15.43 -25.81 21.50
N LEU A 16 -14.69 -25.02 22.12
CA LEU A 16 -13.84 -23.89 21.69
C LEU A 16 -13.28 -24.09 20.27
N PHE A 17 -14.08 -23.72 19.27
CA PHE A 17 -13.63 -23.58 17.86
C PHE A 17 -13.67 -22.10 17.47
N LEU A 18 -13.08 -21.25 18.31
CA LEU A 18 -13.03 -19.80 18.13
C LEU A 18 -11.64 -19.28 18.45
N LEU A 19 -10.63 -19.66 17.69
CA LEU A 19 -9.31 -19.05 17.87
C LEU A 19 -8.36 -19.26 16.66
N LEU A 20 -8.84 -19.01 15.42
CA LEU A 20 -7.93 -18.83 14.27
C LEU A 20 -8.45 -17.82 13.21
N LEU A 21 -9.51 -17.08 13.51
CA LEU A 21 -9.99 -15.97 12.66
C LEU A 21 -9.73 -14.59 13.30
N GLY A 22 -8.96 -14.53 14.39
CA GLY A 22 -8.85 -13.31 15.21
C GLY A 22 -7.82 -12.30 14.77
N GLY A 23 -6.84 -12.65 13.94
CA GLY A 23 -5.75 -11.72 13.58
C GLY A 23 -6.19 -10.62 12.61
N GLU A 24 -6.90 -10.97 11.58
CA GLU A 24 -7.30 -10.00 10.53
C GLU A 24 -8.52 -9.15 10.94
N ALA A 25 -9.47 -9.70 11.72
CA ALA A 25 -10.65 -8.96 12.13
C ALA A 25 -10.35 -7.85 13.14
N LEU A 26 -9.32 -7.98 13.97
CA LEU A 26 -8.89 -6.91 14.90
C LEU A 26 -8.10 -5.80 14.21
N ALA A 27 -7.38 -6.09 13.13
CA ALA A 27 -6.69 -5.07 12.33
C ALA A 27 -7.69 -4.07 11.71
N ASN A 28 -8.90 -4.50 11.38
CA ASN A 28 -9.95 -3.68 10.77
C ASN A 28 -10.53 -2.57 11.65
N THR A 29 -10.25 -2.54 12.94
CA THR A 29 -10.84 -1.56 13.86
C THR A 29 -9.88 -0.46 14.28
N LEU A 30 -8.59 -0.60 14.00
CA LEU A 30 -7.56 0.28 14.54
C LEU A 30 -7.14 1.37 13.55
N THR A 31 -7.45 2.60 13.91
CA THR A 31 -6.88 3.78 13.25
C THR A 31 -5.42 3.95 13.70
N GLN A 32 -4.52 3.95 12.75
CA GLN A 32 -3.09 4.12 12.98
C GLN A 32 -2.64 5.48 12.46
N ASN A 33 -2.82 6.51 13.28
CA ASN A 33 -2.44 7.87 12.93
C ASN A 33 -1.06 8.18 13.53
N VAL A 34 -0.18 8.72 12.72
CA VAL A 34 1.17 9.14 13.14
C VAL A 34 1.50 10.48 12.51
N SER A 35 1.99 11.42 13.30
CA SER A 35 2.59 12.66 12.82
C SER A 35 4.08 12.67 13.19
N TRP A 36 4.94 12.76 12.19
CA TRP A 36 6.38 12.78 12.39
C TRP A 36 7.01 13.99 11.69
N THR A 37 7.66 14.86 12.44
CA THR A 37 8.34 16.02 11.88
C THR A 37 9.81 15.69 11.61
N ILE A 38 10.23 15.89 10.39
CA ILE A 38 11.64 15.93 9.99
C ILE A 38 12.15 17.32 10.31
N ASN A 39 12.96 17.42 11.36
CA ASN A 39 13.44 18.69 11.88
C ASN A 39 14.87 18.96 11.38
N ARG A 40 15.02 19.97 10.52
CA ARG A 40 16.31 20.53 10.12
C ARG A 40 16.63 21.68 11.04
N ALA A 41 17.43 21.41 12.09
CA ALA A 41 17.87 22.45 13.00
C ALA A 41 18.33 23.69 12.24
N ASN A 42 17.71 24.82 12.41
CA ASN A 42 17.96 26.14 11.79
C ASN A 42 16.96 26.62 10.73
N THR A 43 15.85 25.92 10.51
CA THR A 43 14.78 26.46 9.68
C THR A 43 13.55 26.84 10.50
N THR A 44 12.95 27.99 10.19
CA THR A 44 11.66 28.42 10.72
C THR A 44 10.50 28.03 9.80
N VAL A 45 10.79 27.50 8.63
CA VAL A 45 9.79 27.15 7.61
C VAL A 45 9.37 25.71 7.84
N LYS A 46 8.09 25.54 8.10
CA LYS A 46 7.47 24.23 8.31
C LYS A 46 6.36 23.96 7.31
N TYR A 47 6.50 22.89 6.57
CA TYR A 47 5.48 22.41 5.63
C TYR A 47 4.93 21.07 6.07
N ARG A 48 3.87 20.62 5.39
CA ARG A 48 3.20 19.36 5.69
C ARG A 48 3.03 18.51 4.44
N LEU A 49 3.31 17.21 4.58
CA LEU A 49 2.85 16.14 3.72
C LEU A 49 1.74 15.39 4.46
N VAL A 50 0.55 15.32 3.87
CA VAL A 50 -0.56 14.51 4.39
C VAL A 50 -0.69 13.25 3.58
N ALA A 51 -0.78 12.11 4.24
CA ALA A 51 -0.91 10.80 3.65
C ALA A 51 -2.15 10.08 4.18
N TYR A 52 -3.05 9.68 3.29
CA TYR A 52 -4.22 8.88 3.62
C TYR A 52 -4.05 7.46 3.08
N GLY A 53 -4.46 6.45 3.84
CA GLY A 53 -4.32 5.09 3.35
C GLY A 53 -4.73 4.01 4.32
N ASP A 54 -4.32 2.80 3.99
CA ASP A 54 -4.53 1.60 4.79
C ASP A 54 -3.29 1.26 5.65
N SER A 55 -3.04 -0.03 5.89
CA SER A 55 -1.91 -0.52 6.68
C SER A 55 -0.55 -0.20 6.07
N ILE A 56 -0.46 -0.08 4.76
CA ILE A 56 0.79 0.23 4.05
C ILE A 56 1.25 1.65 4.44
N TYR A 57 0.39 2.65 4.29
CA TYR A 57 0.71 4.03 4.66
C TYR A 57 0.75 4.26 6.17
N ALA A 58 0.03 3.45 6.94
CA ALA A 58 0.19 3.42 8.40
C ALA A 58 1.61 3.02 8.81
N GLY A 59 2.29 2.20 8.01
CA GLY A 59 3.55 1.57 8.37
C GLY A 59 3.34 0.41 9.33
N TYR A 60 2.40 -0.48 9.01
CA TYR A 60 2.10 -1.66 9.84
C TYR A 60 3.33 -2.55 10.00
N THR A 61 3.57 -3.02 11.22
CA THR A 61 4.77 -3.78 11.61
C THR A 61 4.47 -5.19 12.13
N GLY A 62 3.26 -5.69 11.87
CA GLY A 62 2.76 -6.89 12.57
C GLY A 62 2.13 -6.58 13.92
N SER A 63 2.12 -5.31 14.36
CA SER A 63 1.57 -4.87 15.64
C SER A 63 0.42 -3.88 15.43
N THR A 64 -0.59 -3.97 16.30
CA THR A 64 -1.71 -3.02 16.32
C THR A 64 -1.40 -1.75 17.12
N THR A 65 -0.34 -1.75 17.91
CA THR A 65 0.01 -0.66 18.83
C THR A 65 1.27 0.10 18.42
N SER A 66 1.97 -0.37 17.40
CA SER A 66 3.16 0.29 16.87
C SER A 66 3.13 0.36 15.35
N ALA A 67 3.80 1.36 14.81
CA ALA A 67 3.96 1.57 13.37
C ALA A 67 5.42 1.87 13.04
N ALA A 68 5.85 1.55 11.84
CA ALA A 68 7.16 1.92 11.36
C ALA A 68 7.34 3.44 11.43
N LYS A 69 8.40 3.90 12.07
CA LYS A 69 8.75 5.32 12.14
C LYS A 69 8.93 5.90 10.73
N TYR A 70 9.65 5.19 9.90
CA TYR A 70 9.95 5.54 8.52
C TYR A 70 9.08 4.74 7.55
N ALA A 71 7.75 4.85 7.68
CA ALA A 71 6.84 4.39 6.65
C ALA A 71 6.96 5.27 5.39
N ALA A 72 6.49 4.79 4.26
CA ALA A 72 6.65 5.47 2.96
C ALA A 72 6.34 6.98 2.97
N PRO A 73 5.26 7.47 3.60
CA PRO A 73 5.01 8.91 3.66
C PRO A 73 6.06 9.68 4.47
N THR A 74 6.64 9.07 5.53
CA THR A 74 7.70 9.71 6.31
C THR A 74 9.00 9.76 5.51
N VAL A 75 9.32 8.71 4.77
CA VAL A 75 10.46 8.68 3.84
C VAL A 75 10.31 9.76 2.77
N SER A 76 9.12 9.90 2.19
CA SER A 76 8.83 10.97 1.21
C SER A 76 9.03 12.36 1.83
N ALA A 77 8.60 12.55 3.08
CA ALA A 77 8.81 13.81 3.79
C ALA A 77 10.29 14.12 4.04
N GLU A 78 11.13 13.10 4.27
CA GLU A 78 12.58 13.28 4.38
C GLU A 78 13.20 13.77 3.08
N TYR A 79 12.83 13.17 1.95
CA TYR A 79 13.30 13.63 0.64
C TYR A 79 12.86 15.07 0.33
N LEU A 80 11.59 15.40 0.60
CA LEU A 80 11.09 16.76 0.45
C LEU A 80 11.79 17.74 1.38
N SER A 81 12.07 17.34 2.61
CA SER A 81 12.82 18.13 3.58
C SER A 81 14.22 18.44 3.08
N ALA A 82 14.89 17.47 2.45
CA ALA A 82 16.20 17.69 1.82
C ALA A 82 16.12 18.64 0.62
N LEU A 83 15.12 18.43 -0.25
CA LEU A 83 14.92 19.20 -1.47
C LEU A 83 14.58 20.68 -1.18
N TRP A 84 13.69 20.91 -0.21
CA TRP A 84 13.20 22.26 0.11
C TRP A 84 13.99 22.96 1.20
N ASN A 85 14.95 22.27 1.81
CA ASN A 85 15.68 22.73 2.98
C ASN A 85 14.76 23.28 4.07
N ALA A 86 13.70 22.52 4.40
CA ALA A 86 12.62 22.91 5.29
C ALA A 86 12.24 21.79 6.25
N ASP A 87 11.65 22.14 7.39
CA ASP A 87 11.00 21.17 8.25
C ASP A 87 9.75 20.62 7.55
N ILE A 88 9.62 19.31 7.49
CA ILE A 88 8.44 18.66 6.92
C ILE A 88 7.77 17.78 7.97
N GLU A 89 6.51 18.08 8.23
CA GLU A 89 5.64 17.23 9.03
C GLU A 89 4.95 16.19 8.13
N SER A 90 5.32 14.93 8.29
CA SER A 90 4.61 13.79 7.68
C SER A 90 3.42 13.43 8.56
N VAL A 91 2.22 13.67 8.07
CA VAL A 91 0.97 13.32 8.76
C VAL A 91 0.34 12.13 8.08
N ARG A 92 0.40 10.98 8.74
CA ARG A 92 -0.21 9.73 8.29
C ARG A 92 -1.59 9.58 8.92
N ARG A 93 -2.63 9.48 8.10
CA ARG A 93 -4.03 9.30 8.46
C ARG A 93 -4.51 8.00 7.84
N ALA A 94 -4.24 6.90 8.51
CA ALA A 94 -4.38 5.57 7.95
C ALA A 94 -5.17 4.63 8.87
N LYS A 95 -5.68 3.53 8.30
CA LYS A 95 -6.40 2.49 9.04
C LYS A 95 -6.05 1.13 8.43
N SER A 96 -5.40 0.27 9.20
CA SER A 96 -5.10 -1.09 8.75
C SER A 96 -6.38 -1.84 8.38
N GLY A 97 -6.31 -2.61 7.28
CA GLY A 97 -7.45 -3.36 6.77
C GLY A 97 -8.51 -2.53 6.05
N ALA A 98 -8.33 -1.21 5.93
CA ALA A 98 -9.31 -0.35 5.25
C ALA A 98 -9.40 -0.67 3.77
N VAL A 99 -10.60 -0.93 3.28
CA VAL A 99 -10.91 -1.01 1.85
C VAL A 99 -11.06 0.40 1.25
N ALA A 100 -11.13 0.52 -0.07
CA ALA A 100 -11.15 1.81 -0.76
C ALA A 100 -12.27 2.75 -0.25
N SER A 101 -13.47 2.21 0.00
CA SER A 101 -14.58 2.98 0.57
C SER A 101 -14.28 3.53 1.96
N ASP A 102 -13.59 2.77 2.79
CA ASP A 102 -13.18 3.18 4.14
C ASP A 102 -12.11 4.28 4.09
N VAL A 103 -11.08 4.12 3.25
CA VAL A 103 -10.05 5.15 3.06
C VAL A 103 -10.69 6.44 2.57
N TYR A 104 -11.60 6.35 1.60
CA TYR A 104 -12.34 7.52 1.11
C TYR A 104 -13.15 8.18 2.21
N THR A 105 -14.09 7.44 2.83
CA THR A 105 -15.09 8.01 3.74
C THR A 105 -14.50 8.40 5.09
N ASN A 106 -13.74 7.48 5.70
CA ASN A 106 -13.31 7.60 7.10
C ASN A 106 -11.94 8.27 7.25
N LYS A 107 -11.17 8.41 6.16
CA LYS A 107 -9.88 9.10 6.18
C LYS A 107 -9.89 10.38 5.35
N ILE A 108 -10.10 10.30 4.04
CA ILE A 108 -10.01 11.47 3.17
C ILE A 108 -11.11 12.49 3.50
N VAL A 109 -12.37 12.04 3.56
CA VAL A 109 -13.52 12.92 3.80
C VAL A 109 -13.60 13.36 5.27
N ALA A 110 -13.58 12.41 6.20
CA ALA A 110 -13.77 12.70 7.62
C ALA A 110 -12.61 13.51 8.22
N GLU A 111 -11.40 13.31 7.71
CA GLU A 111 -10.19 13.94 8.24
C GLU A 111 -9.61 15.02 7.29
N ARG A 112 -10.46 15.63 6.47
CA ARG A 112 -10.08 16.63 5.46
C ARG A 112 -9.35 17.86 6.00
N SER A 113 -9.55 18.20 7.27
CA SER A 113 -8.89 19.35 7.90
C SER A 113 -7.36 19.30 7.79
N TRP A 114 -6.79 18.10 7.69
CA TRP A 114 -5.35 17.95 7.52
C TRP A 114 -4.87 18.43 6.14
N MET A 115 -5.58 18.10 5.07
CA MET A 115 -5.21 18.57 3.72
C MET A 115 -5.61 20.03 3.47
N GLN A 116 -6.55 20.57 4.24
CA GLN A 116 -6.97 21.97 4.16
C GLN A 116 -6.03 22.94 4.90
N ALA A 117 -5.17 22.42 5.77
CA ALA A 117 -4.26 23.25 6.54
C ALA A 117 -3.29 24.02 5.63
N THR A 118 -3.07 25.30 5.95
CA THR A 118 -2.26 26.23 5.13
C THR A 118 -0.79 25.83 5.04
N SER A 119 -0.30 24.94 5.90
CA SER A 119 1.04 24.35 5.82
C SER A 119 1.14 23.18 4.83
N THR A 120 0.02 22.60 4.40
CA THR A 120 0.01 21.41 3.53
C THR A 120 0.51 21.76 2.11
N ARG A 121 1.52 21.05 1.66
CA ARG A 121 2.10 21.21 0.34
C ARG A 121 2.01 19.94 -0.50
N VAL A 122 1.91 18.80 0.13
CA VAL A 122 1.74 17.52 -0.56
C VAL A 122 0.59 16.76 0.07
N VAL A 123 -0.28 16.23 -0.76
CA VAL A 123 -1.31 15.25 -0.39
C VAL A 123 -1.01 13.97 -1.15
N THR A 124 -0.81 12.87 -0.44
CA THR A 124 -0.63 11.55 -1.05
C THR A 124 -1.64 10.58 -0.46
N PHE A 125 -2.02 9.57 -1.24
CA PHE A 125 -2.88 8.51 -0.74
C PHE A 125 -2.63 7.20 -1.45
N GLU A 126 -2.99 6.11 -0.80
CA GLU A 126 -3.08 4.77 -1.37
C GLU A 126 -4.37 4.10 -0.86
N MET A 127 -4.92 3.21 -1.67
CA MET A 127 -6.14 2.45 -1.36
C MET A 127 -6.28 1.27 -2.32
N CYS A 128 -7.32 0.46 -2.15
CA CYS A 128 -7.63 -0.71 -2.96
C CYS A 128 -6.87 -1.99 -2.61
N GLY A 129 -5.76 -1.92 -1.88
CA GLY A 129 -5.00 -3.11 -1.49
C GLY A 129 -5.88 -4.14 -0.79
N ASN A 130 -6.65 -3.71 0.20
CA ASN A 130 -7.53 -4.60 0.96
C ASN A 130 -8.76 -5.08 0.17
N ASP A 131 -9.28 -4.31 -0.80
CA ASP A 131 -10.32 -4.81 -1.71
C ASP A 131 -9.81 -6.04 -2.47
N GLY A 132 -8.61 -5.94 -3.03
CA GLY A 132 -7.95 -7.03 -3.73
C GLY A 132 -7.62 -8.22 -2.82
N LEU A 133 -7.03 -7.98 -1.65
CA LEU A 133 -6.62 -9.03 -0.70
C LEU A 133 -7.80 -9.82 -0.15
N GLN A 134 -8.89 -9.15 0.24
CA GLN A 134 -10.10 -9.81 0.74
C GLN A 134 -10.79 -10.64 -0.36
N ALA A 135 -10.91 -10.08 -1.56
CA ALA A 135 -11.46 -10.79 -2.70
C ALA A 135 -10.59 -12.01 -3.10
N ARG A 136 -9.26 -11.86 -3.07
CA ARG A 136 -8.30 -12.94 -3.29
C ARG A 136 -8.46 -14.05 -2.26
N THR A 137 -8.51 -13.73 -0.98
CA THR A 137 -8.70 -14.71 0.10
C THR A 137 -10.01 -15.46 -0.07
N SER A 138 -11.10 -14.74 -0.34
CA SER A 138 -12.41 -15.35 -0.61
C SER A 138 -12.39 -16.25 -1.85
N PHE A 139 -11.69 -15.86 -2.92
CA PHE A 139 -11.56 -16.70 -4.12
C PHE A 139 -10.75 -17.97 -3.84
N LYS A 140 -9.64 -17.87 -3.11
CA LYS A 140 -8.79 -19.03 -2.75
C LYS A 140 -9.52 -20.08 -1.95
N SER A 141 -10.52 -19.71 -1.17
CA SER A 141 -11.33 -20.64 -0.35
C SER A 141 -12.47 -21.34 -1.11
N GLN A 142 -12.72 -20.95 -2.37
CA GLN A 142 -13.81 -21.55 -3.16
C GLN A 142 -13.54 -23.01 -3.53
N THR A 143 -14.60 -23.81 -3.49
CA THR A 143 -14.66 -25.17 -4.00
C THR A 143 -15.80 -25.29 -5.01
N GLY A 144 -15.85 -26.39 -5.76
CA GLY A 144 -16.87 -26.56 -6.81
C GLY A 144 -16.63 -25.66 -8.01
N THR A 145 -17.58 -24.85 -8.41
CA THR A 145 -17.47 -23.92 -9.54
C THR A 145 -16.89 -22.59 -9.08
N CYS A 146 -15.86 -22.08 -9.77
CA CYS A 146 -15.27 -20.77 -9.47
C CYS A 146 -16.23 -19.64 -9.74
N SER A 147 -16.37 -18.70 -8.80
CA SER A 147 -17.08 -17.46 -8.96
C SER A 147 -16.09 -16.28 -8.94
N TYR A 148 -16.08 -15.51 -10.02
CA TYR A 148 -15.21 -14.33 -10.19
C TYR A 148 -15.88 -13.04 -9.72
N THR A 149 -17.14 -13.09 -9.25
CA THR A 149 -17.95 -11.91 -8.92
C THR A 149 -17.29 -11.03 -7.85
N GLY A 150 -16.74 -11.63 -6.78
CA GLY A 150 -16.08 -10.88 -5.72
C GLY A 150 -14.83 -10.15 -6.20
N LEU A 151 -14.05 -10.78 -7.08
CA LEU A 151 -12.86 -10.16 -7.67
C LEU A 151 -13.24 -8.98 -8.59
N GLN A 152 -14.30 -9.12 -9.37
CA GLN A 152 -14.80 -8.03 -10.22
C GLN A 152 -15.37 -6.88 -9.38
N ALA A 153 -16.05 -7.19 -8.28
CA ALA A 153 -16.54 -6.18 -7.34
C ALA A 153 -15.40 -5.37 -6.73
N ALA A 154 -14.29 -6.03 -6.34
CA ALA A 154 -13.09 -5.35 -5.82
C ALA A 154 -12.50 -4.36 -6.83
N VAL A 155 -12.38 -4.75 -8.10
CA VAL A 155 -11.93 -3.85 -9.19
C VAL A 155 -12.87 -2.65 -9.33
N ASN A 156 -14.18 -2.89 -9.36
CA ASN A 156 -15.18 -1.82 -9.51
C ASN A 156 -15.18 -0.85 -8.33
N ASN A 157 -15.06 -1.37 -7.10
CA ASN A 157 -14.94 -0.55 -5.89
C ASN A 157 -13.70 0.33 -5.94
N CYS A 158 -12.55 -0.24 -6.30
CA CYS A 158 -11.31 0.51 -6.48
C CYS A 158 -11.51 1.67 -7.46
N LYS A 159 -12.01 1.40 -8.67
CA LYS A 159 -12.27 2.42 -9.68
C LYS A 159 -13.18 3.54 -9.15
N THR A 160 -14.25 3.18 -8.49
CA THR A 160 -15.24 4.13 -7.96
C THR A 160 -14.64 5.05 -6.92
N TYR A 161 -13.97 4.49 -5.91
CA TYR A 161 -13.49 5.27 -4.79
C TYR A 161 -12.17 6.00 -5.06
N VAL A 162 -11.32 5.51 -5.94
CA VAL A 162 -10.15 6.26 -6.43
C VAL A 162 -10.59 7.53 -7.16
N ALA A 163 -11.56 7.43 -8.07
CA ALA A 163 -12.10 8.59 -8.77
C ALA A 163 -12.73 9.60 -7.79
N ALA A 164 -13.56 9.13 -6.85
CA ALA A 164 -14.21 9.97 -5.85
C ALA A 164 -13.19 10.64 -4.91
N ALA A 165 -12.15 9.91 -4.50
CA ALA A 165 -11.09 10.44 -3.65
C ALA A 165 -10.32 11.59 -4.33
N MET A 166 -9.97 11.43 -5.60
CA MET A 166 -9.28 12.47 -6.36
C MET A 166 -10.15 13.71 -6.56
N ASP A 167 -11.45 13.54 -6.88
CA ASP A 167 -12.38 14.66 -7.01
C ASP A 167 -12.51 15.40 -5.68
N TYR A 168 -12.65 14.67 -4.59
CA TYR A 168 -12.78 15.27 -3.26
C TYR A 168 -11.51 16.02 -2.83
N ILE A 169 -10.32 15.43 -3.05
CA ILE A 169 -9.03 16.08 -2.75
C ILE A 169 -8.87 17.34 -3.61
N ASN A 170 -9.24 17.29 -4.90
CA ASN A 170 -9.17 18.46 -5.79
C ASN A 170 -10.06 19.60 -5.30
N ALA A 171 -11.24 19.28 -4.80
CA ALA A 171 -12.18 20.28 -4.29
C ALA A 171 -11.83 20.83 -2.89
N ASN A 172 -11.06 20.10 -2.08
CA ASN A 172 -10.90 20.40 -0.67
C ASN A 172 -9.47 20.64 -0.21
N ALA A 173 -8.44 20.23 -0.95
CA ALA A 173 -7.06 20.46 -0.57
C ALA A 173 -6.74 21.97 -0.54
N TYR A 174 -5.84 22.35 0.34
CA TYR A 174 -5.35 23.73 0.38
C TYR A 174 -4.88 24.21 -0.99
N ALA A 175 -5.28 25.40 -1.41
CA ALA A 175 -4.95 25.95 -2.74
C ALA A 175 -3.44 26.05 -3.00
N GLY A 176 -2.63 26.16 -1.95
CA GLY A 176 -1.16 26.13 -2.04
C GLY A 176 -0.53 24.75 -2.08
N THR A 177 -1.33 23.66 -2.18
CA THR A 177 -0.82 22.29 -2.36
C THR A 177 -0.08 22.19 -3.71
N LYS A 178 1.16 21.73 -3.66
CA LYS A 178 2.06 21.66 -4.82
C LYS A 178 2.01 20.33 -5.56
N ALA A 179 1.71 19.25 -4.85
CA ALA A 179 1.57 17.92 -5.45
C ALA A 179 0.43 17.13 -4.82
N LYS A 180 -0.28 16.40 -5.66
CA LYS A 180 -1.28 15.41 -5.29
C LYS A 180 -0.89 14.08 -5.94
N ILE A 181 -0.69 13.04 -5.14
CA ILE A 181 -0.02 11.81 -5.58
C ILE A 181 -0.83 10.61 -5.10
N ILE A 182 -1.11 9.67 -6.00
CA ILE A 182 -1.59 8.33 -5.63
C ILE A 182 -0.43 7.33 -5.77
N SER A 183 -0.35 6.39 -4.85
CA SER A 183 0.52 5.20 -4.98
C SER A 183 -0.30 4.02 -5.48
N ASN A 184 0.11 3.39 -6.57
CA ASN A 184 -0.52 2.18 -7.05
C ASN A 184 -0.04 0.93 -6.28
N LEU A 185 -0.56 -0.24 -6.61
CA LEU A 185 -0.44 -1.47 -5.83
C LEU A 185 0.69 -2.36 -6.38
N HIS A 186 1.52 -2.91 -5.50
CA HIS A 186 2.38 -4.06 -5.80
C HIS A 186 1.62 -5.38 -5.62
N TYR A 187 2.23 -6.50 -6.02
CA TYR A 187 1.67 -7.84 -5.87
C TYR A 187 2.57 -8.67 -4.95
N PRO A 188 2.38 -8.63 -3.62
CA PRO A 188 3.34 -9.20 -2.67
C PRO A 188 3.44 -10.72 -2.76
N SER A 189 2.34 -11.42 -3.04
CA SER A 189 2.27 -12.89 -3.07
C SER A 189 2.40 -13.48 -4.48
N TYR A 190 3.11 -12.83 -5.38
CA TYR A 190 3.17 -13.19 -6.81
C TYR A 190 3.63 -14.64 -7.04
N ASN A 191 4.70 -15.09 -6.37
CA ASN A 191 5.17 -16.47 -6.49
C ASN A 191 4.29 -17.47 -5.74
N ALA A 192 3.80 -17.10 -4.56
CA ALA A 192 2.91 -17.95 -3.76
C ALA A 192 1.57 -18.25 -4.46
N ASP A 193 1.11 -17.35 -5.33
CA ASP A 193 -0.11 -17.54 -6.11
C ASP A 193 0.09 -18.34 -7.40
N ASN A 194 1.29 -18.80 -7.69
CA ASN A 194 1.52 -19.72 -8.81
C ASN A 194 1.08 -21.16 -8.47
N VAL A 195 -0.16 -21.29 -8.06
CA VAL A 195 -0.79 -22.56 -7.65
C VAL A 195 -2.19 -22.68 -8.26
N GLN A 196 -2.68 -23.92 -8.34
CA GLN A 196 -4.02 -24.20 -8.86
C GLN A 196 -5.08 -23.94 -7.78
N SER A 197 -6.23 -23.41 -8.21
CA SER A 197 -7.42 -23.25 -7.38
C SER A 197 -8.00 -24.59 -6.94
N SER A 198 -8.77 -24.58 -5.85
CA SER A 198 -9.61 -25.71 -5.45
C SER A 198 -10.96 -25.75 -6.17
N CYS A 199 -11.39 -24.62 -6.73
CA CYS A 199 -12.58 -24.55 -7.59
C CYS A 199 -12.22 -24.82 -9.06
N ARG A 200 -13.22 -25.03 -9.90
CA ARG A 200 -13.09 -25.31 -11.34
C ARG A 200 -13.80 -24.23 -12.15
N ASP A 201 -13.19 -23.81 -13.21
CA ASP A 201 -13.81 -22.89 -14.15
C ASP A 201 -15.05 -23.53 -14.81
N ALA A 202 -16.15 -22.77 -14.86
CA ALA A 202 -17.43 -23.28 -15.36
C ALA A 202 -17.42 -23.67 -16.84
N SER A 203 -16.56 -23.04 -17.65
CA SER A 203 -16.52 -23.26 -19.10
C SER A 203 -15.62 -24.44 -19.49
N THR A 204 -14.53 -24.64 -18.75
CA THR A 204 -13.50 -25.64 -19.07
C THR A 204 -13.55 -26.86 -18.16
N GLY A 205 -14.18 -26.75 -16.99
CA GLY A 205 -14.15 -27.78 -15.95
C GLY A 205 -12.78 -27.97 -15.30
N ALA A 206 -11.77 -27.19 -15.68
CA ALA A 206 -10.41 -27.26 -15.18
C ALA A 206 -10.21 -26.35 -13.95
N THR A 207 -9.23 -26.67 -13.10
CA THR A 207 -8.71 -25.71 -12.11
C THR A 207 -8.02 -24.54 -12.80
N VAL A 208 -7.96 -23.40 -12.13
CA VAL A 208 -7.32 -22.20 -12.68
C VAL A 208 -6.10 -21.83 -11.85
N ASN A 209 -5.05 -21.34 -12.49
CA ASN A 209 -3.90 -20.80 -11.78
C ASN A 209 -4.27 -19.45 -11.13
N LEU A 210 -4.06 -19.35 -9.81
CA LEU A 210 -4.50 -18.17 -9.05
C LEU A 210 -3.80 -16.89 -9.52
N ARG A 211 -2.51 -16.96 -9.83
CA ARG A 211 -1.76 -15.82 -10.37
C ARG A 211 -2.32 -15.32 -11.70
N ASP A 212 -2.79 -16.23 -12.55
CA ASP A 212 -3.43 -15.89 -13.84
C ASP A 212 -4.79 -15.20 -13.66
N ILE A 213 -5.40 -15.42 -12.50
CA ILE A 213 -6.67 -14.79 -12.12
C ILE A 213 -6.45 -13.44 -11.45
N PHE A 214 -5.46 -13.31 -10.58
CA PHE A 214 -5.28 -12.08 -9.79
C PHE A 214 -4.47 -11.01 -10.51
N LEU A 215 -3.42 -11.37 -11.25
CA LEU A 215 -2.55 -10.41 -11.94
C LEU A 215 -3.32 -9.49 -12.91
N PRO A 216 -4.23 -9.99 -13.78
CA PRO A 216 -4.98 -9.10 -14.65
C PRO A 216 -5.84 -8.09 -13.89
N ARG A 217 -6.42 -8.50 -12.76
CA ARG A 217 -7.29 -7.64 -11.93
C ARG A 217 -6.50 -6.57 -11.20
N LEU A 218 -5.35 -6.95 -10.65
CA LEU A 218 -4.41 -5.99 -10.08
C LEU A 218 -3.92 -4.99 -11.13
N ALA A 219 -3.55 -5.46 -12.31
CA ALA A 219 -3.14 -4.60 -13.42
C ALA A 219 -4.28 -3.65 -13.82
N THR A 220 -5.53 -4.12 -13.87
CA THR A 220 -6.69 -3.24 -14.12
C THR A 220 -6.84 -2.17 -13.03
N MET A 221 -6.73 -2.52 -11.75
CA MET A 221 -6.76 -1.52 -10.67
C MET A 221 -5.65 -0.49 -10.84
N ASN A 222 -4.41 -0.93 -11.04
CA ASN A 222 -3.26 -0.06 -11.22
C ASN A 222 -3.38 0.86 -12.43
N TYR A 223 -3.89 0.33 -13.55
CA TYR A 223 -4.19 1.16 -14.72
C TYR A 223 -5.13 2.32 -14.35
N TRP A 224 -6.26 2.02 -13.70
CA TRP A 224 -7.25 3.05 -13.36
C TRP A 224 -6.77 4.01 -12.28
N MET A 225 -5.94 3.57 -11.35
CA MET A 225 -5.30 4.46 -10.39
C MET A 225 -4.44 5.50 -11.09
N CYS A 226 -3.60 5.08 -12.03
CA CYS A 226 -2.71 5.98 -12.77
C CYS A 226 -3.45 6.78 -13.85
N GLU A 227 -4.44 6.20 -14.54
CA GLU A 227 -5.21 6.91 -15.55
C GLU A 227 -6.09 8.00 -14.93
N TYR A 228 -6.77 7.73 -13.81
CA TYR A 228 -7.48 8.78 -13.08
C TYR A 228 -6.54 9.85 -12.54
N ALA A 229 -5.34 9.46 -12.08
CA ALA A 229 -4.32 10.44 -11.70
C ALA A 229 -4.01 11.40 -12.85
N ARG A 230 -3.72 10.87 -14.03
CA ARG A 230 -3.48 11.67 -15.23
C ARG A 230 -4.67 12.58 -15.58
N LEU A 231 -5.89 12.03 -15.59
CA LEU A 231 -7.11 12.75 -15.97
C LEU A 231 -7.50 13.85 -14.98
N LYS A 232 -7.14 13.69 -13.70
CA LYS A 232 -7.55 14.59 -12.62
C LYS A 232 -6.40 15.46 -12.09
N GLY A 233 -5.24 15.47 -12.77
CA GLY A 233 -4.09 16.32 -12.41
C GLY A 233 -3.34 15.83 -11.17
N PHE A 234 -3.38 14.55 -10.91
CA PHE A 234 -2.53 13.87 -9.92
C PHE A 234 -1.32 13.24 -10.60
N GLN A 235 -0.34 12.91 -9.78
CA GLN A 235 0.77 12.04 -10.15
C GLN A 235 0.48 10.61 -9.69
N CYS A 236 0.99 9.61 -10.40
CA CYS A 236 0.91 8.21 -10.00
C CYS A 236 2.30 7.70 -9.63
N ALA A 237 2.53 7.41 -8.36
CA ALA A 237 3.73 6.74 -7.89
C ALA A 237 3.60 5.24 -8.20
N ASP A 238 4.37 4.76 -9.16
CA ASP A 238 4.23 3.40 -9.68
C ASP A 238 4.99 2.38 -8.83
N ASN A 239 4.38 2.00 -7.69
CA ASN A 239 4.92 0.98 -6.80
C ASN A 239 4.94 -0.39 -7.45
N PHE A 240 4.04 -0.68 -8.40
CA PHE A 240 4.06 -1.94 -9.13
C PHE A 240 5.39 -2.12 -9.85
N ALA A 241 5.80 -1.12 -10.62
CA ALA A 241 7.09 -1.15 -11.32
C ALA A 241 8.27 -1.23 -10.33
N GLN A 242 8.18 -0.49 -9.21
CA GLN A 242 9.24 -0.47 -8.21
C GLN A 242 9.46 -1.82 -7.49
N TYR A 243 8.40 -2.59 -7.27
CA TYR A 243 8.47 -3.86 -6.54
C TYR A 243 8.57 -5.07 -7.44
N MET A 244 7.93 -5.00 -8.61
CA MET A 244 7.79 -6.15 -9.50
C MET A 244 8.75 -6.10 -10.68
N GLY A 245 9.43 -4.98 -10.88
CA GLY A 245 10.35 -4.73 -11.98
C GLY A 245 11.74 -5.32 -11.77
N ALA A 246 12.69 -4.84 -12.58
CA ALA A 246 14.09 -5.22 -12.44
C ALA A 246 14.58 -4.92 -11.03
N ASP A 247 15.44 -5.79 -10.52
CA ASP A 247 15.81 -5.81 -9.12
C ASP A 247 16.59 -4.62 -8.66
N TYR A 248 17.41 -4.08 -9.53
CA TYR A 248 18.39 -3.09 -9.15
C TYR A 248 18.70 -2.17 -10.34
N ASP A 249 19.30 -1.07 -10.01
CA ASP A 249 19.85 -0.12 -10.93
C ASP A 249 21.16 -0.66 -11.53
N THR A 250 21.09 -1.26 -12.72
CA THR A 250 22.24 -1.90 -13.38
C THR A 250 23.20 -0.88 -13.97
N ASN A 251 22.74 0.31 -14.31
CA ASN A 251 23.53 1.39 -14.88
C ASN A 251 23.96 2.44 -13.85
N ALA A 252 23.56 2.30 -12.61
CA ALA A 252 23.87 3.18 -11.48
C ALA A 252 23.38 4.64 -11.66
N ASP A 253 22.27 4.85 -12.38
CA ASP A 253 21.66 6.19 -12.54
C ASP A 253 20.69 6.55 -11.40
N GLY A 254 20.44 5.63 -10.47
CA GLY A 254 19.55 5.81 -9.34
C GLY A 254 18.09 5.51 -9.66
N GLN A 255 17.79 4.98 -10.84
CA GLN A 255 16.45 4.57 -11.26
C GLN A 255 16.33 3.06 -11.27
N VAL A 256 15.10 2.56 -11.27
CA VAL A 256 14.83 1.15 -11.54
C VAL A 256 14.90 0.95 -13.05
N ASP A 257 15.64 -0.04 -13.50
CA ASP A 257 15.79 -0.32 -14.93
C ASP A 257 14.54 -0.89 -15.61
N SER A 258 13.44 -1.03 -14.91
CA SER A 258 12.21 -1.60 -15.45
C SER A 258 11.13 -0.57 -15.77
N ASP A 259 11.45 0.42 -16.56
CA ASP A 259 10.47 1.38 -17.07
C ASP A 259 9.35 0.70 -17.90
N ALA A 260 9.65 -0.46 -18.47
CA ALA A 260 8.67 -1.23 -19.24
C ALA A 260 7.42 -1.65 -18.46
N LEU A 261 7.50 -1.78 -17.13
CA LEU A 261 6.33 -2.09 -16.27
C LEU A 261 5.48 -0.88 -15.94
N ARG A 262 6.01 0.33 -16.06
CA ARG A 262 5.30 1.54 -15.68
C ARG A 262 4.10 1.80 -16.54
N TYR A 263 3.10 2.43 -15.94
CA TYR A 263 1.98 2.99 -16.69
C TYR A 263 2.48 4.04 -17.69
N VAL A 264 1.99 3.94 -18.93
CA VAL A 264 2.29 4.90 -19.99
C VAL A 264 1.06 5.79 -20.23
N ALA A 265 1.24 7.10 -20.09
CA ALA A 265 0.17 8.06 -20.26
C ALA A 265 -0.51 7.94 -21.63
N GLY A 266 -1.83 7.72 -21.63
CA GLY A 266 -2.62 7.59 -22.84
C GLY A 266 -2.69 6.16 -23.43
N GLU A 267 -2.02 5.17 -22.83
CA GLU A 267 -2.28 3.78 -23.19
C GLU A 267 -3.69 3.35 -22.76
N THR A 268 -4.27 2.35 -23.44
CA THR A 268 -5.57 1.79 -23.06
C THR A 268 -5.44 0.77 -21.95
N GLU A 269 -6.51 0.52 -21.17
CA GLU A 269 -6.56 -0.55 -20.18
C GLU A 269 -6.12 -1.90 -20.78
N ALA A 270 -6.69 -2.25 -21.95
CA ALA A 270 -6.37 -3.50 -22.63
C ALA A 270 -4.88 -3.60 -23.01
N SER A 271 -4.26 -2.49 -23.44
CA SER A 271 -2.84 -2.44 -23.76
C SER A 271 -1.98 -2.64 -22.52
N TYR A 272 -2.25 -1.90 -21.44
CA TYR A 272 -1.52 -2.04 -20.18
C TYR A 272 -1.65 -3.44 -19.59
N VAL A 273 -2.88 -3.93 -19.40
CA VAL A 273 -3.15 -5.26 -18.86
C VAL A 273 -2.52 -6.35 -19.73
N GLY A 274 -2.68 -6.26 -21.06
CA GLY A 274 -2.11 -7.22 -22.01
C GLY A 274 -0.57 -7.24 -21.96
N ARG A 275 0.07 -6.09 -21.80
CA ARG A 275 1.52 -5.96 -21.66
C ARG A 275 2.02 -6.61 -20.37
N ILE A 276 1.38 -6.29 -19.22
CA ILE A 276 1.75 -6.85 -17.91
C ILE A 276 1.51 -8.37 -17.84
N THR A 277 0.39 -8.86 -18.36
CA THR A 277 0.02 -10.28 -18.28
C THR A 277 0.60 -11.14 -19.41
N GLY A 278 1.10 -10.53 -20.45
CA GLY A 278 1.66 -11.17 -21.64
C GLY A 278 3.18 -11.02 -21.74
N ALA A 279 3.63 -10.04 -22.52
CA ALA A 279 5.05 -9.90 -22.88
C ALA A 279 5.98 -9.66 -21.67
N LEU A 280 5.53 -8.89 -20.67
CA LEU A 280 6.35 -8.55 -19.50
C LEU A 280 6.18 -9.52 -18.33
N ARG A 281 5.21 -10.42 -18.39
CA ARG A 281 4.98 -11.40 -17.31
C ARG A 281 6.24 -12.22 -16.94
N PRO A 282 7.07 -12.70 -17.86
CA PRO A 282 8.29 -13.42 -17.52
C PRO A 282 9.35 -12.57 -16.79
N THR A 283 9.27 -11.25 -16.89
CA THR A 283 10.19 -10.32 -16.24
C THR A 283 9.74 -9.89 -14.85
N LEU A 284 8.49 -10.24 -14.48
CA LEU A 284 7.96 -9.90 -13.16
C LEU A 284 8.68 -10.70 -12.08
N ARG A 285 8.99 -10.01 -11.00
CA ARG A 285 9.65 -10.58 -9.84
C ARG A 285 8.73 -10.60 -8.64
N ASP A 286 9.04 -11.47 -7.70
CA ASP A 286 8.35 -11.48 -6.42
C ASP A 286 8.83 -10.29 -5.57
N ALA A 287 7.90 -9.55 -5.01
CA ALA A 287 8.22 -8.45 -4.10
C ALA A 287 8.87 -8.92 -2.78
N ASN A 288 8.84 -10.21 -2.49
CA ASN A 288 9.46 -10.77 -1.28
C ASN A 288 10.99 -10.71 -1.33
N THR A 289 11.60 -10.88 -2.50
CA THR A 289 13.07 -10.85 -2.60
C THR A 289 13.52 -9.99 -3.77
N HIS A 290 14.26 -8.96 -3.47
CA HIS A 290 14.87 -8.06 -4.45
C HIS A 290 16.39 -8.03 -4.32
N PHE A 291 17.05 -7.91 -5.46
CA PHE A 291 18.49 -7.78 -5.54
C PHE A 291 18.86 -6.31 -5.79
N VAL A 292 19.71 -5.76 -4.95
CA VAL A 292 20.30 -4.42 -5.16
C VAL A 292 21.65 -4.49 -5.87
N SER A 293 22.19 -5.72 -6.02
CA SER A 293 23.35 -6.04 -6.83
C SER A 293 23.33 -7.54 -7.13
N SER A 294 24.27 -8.05 -7.94
CA SER A 294 24.40 -9.48 -8.21
C SER A 294 24.67 -10.35 -6.96
N THR A 295 25.08 -9.75 -5.85
CA THR A 295 25.46 -10.46 -4.62
C THR A 295 24.70 -10.05 -3.38
N ALA A 296 23.92 -8.96 -3.43
CA ALA A 296 23.15 -8.45 -2.28
C ALA A 296 21.65 -8.50 -2.60
N SER A 297 20.89 -9.15 -1.73
CA SER A 297 19.42 -9.23 -1.81
C SER A 297 18.79 -8.68 -0.54
N TYR A 298 17.59 -8.12 -0.70
CA TYR A 298 16.77 -7.60 0.39
C TYR A 298 15.33 -8.00 0.19
N ASP A 299 14.64 -8.30 1.29
CA ASP A 299 13.21 -8.56 1.26
C ASP A 299 12.46 -7.24 1.38
N TYR A 300 11.62 -6.93 0.39
CA TYR A 300 10.80 -5.72 0.44
C TYR A 300 9.48 -5.92 1.18
N ILE A 301 9.10 -7.17 1.41
CA ILE A 301 7.85 -7.54 2.08
C ILE A 301 8.18 -8.32 3.36
N LEU A 302 7.43 -8.05 4.43
CA LEU A 302 7.49 -8.77 5.68
C LEU A 302 7.02 -10.23 5.50
N SER A 303 7.30 -11.06 6.49
CA SER A 303 6.90 -12.48 6.50
C SER A 303 5.39 -12.73 6.49
N ASP A 304 4.58 -11.68 6.56
CA ASP A 304 3.11 -11.74 6.41
C ASP A 304 2.64 -11.67 4.95
N ASP A 305 3.56 -11.70 3.98
CA ASP A 305 3.30 -11.66 2.54
C ASP A 305 2.48 -10.43 2.07
N THR A 306 2.49 -9.33 2.82
CA THR A 306 1.62 -8.19 2.51
C THR A 306 2.33 -6.85 2.73
N HIS A 307 2.92 -6.64 3.91
CA HIS A 307 3.38 -5.33 4.33
C HIS A 307 4.85 -5.10 3.98
N PRO A 308 5.21 -3.87 3.58
CA PRO A 308 6.58 -3.53 3.26
C PRO A 308 7.51 -3.62 4.48
N THR A 309 8.74 -4.04 4.25
CA THR A 309 9.82 -3.96 5.23
C THR A 309 10.17 -2.50 5.51
N PHE A 310 10.78 -2.25 6.67
CA PHE A 310 11.11 -0.90 7.14
C PHE A 310 12.46 -0.86 7.84
N THR A 311 13.08 0.31 7.80
CA THR A 311 14.27 0.62 8.62
C THR A 311 13.91 0.53 10.09
N SER A 312 14.84 0.09 10.93
CA SER A 312 14.65 -0.04 12.37
C SER A 312 14.07 1.22 13.02
N GLY A 313 13.18 1.01 13.94
CA GLY A 313 12.51 2.06 14.71
C GLY A 313 11.00 2.07 14.47
N THR A 314 10.29 1.96 15.57
CA THR A 314 8.83 2.06 15.60
C THR A 314 8.40 3.26 16.44
N VAL A 315 7.19 3.71 16.22
CA VAL A 315 6.49 4.69 17.05
C VAL A 315 5.18 4.07 17.51
N SER A 316 4.67 4.50 18.67
CA SER A 316 3.35 4.07 19.10
C SER A 316 2.30 4.52 18.08
N ALA A 317 1.44 3.63 17.66
CA ALA A 317 0.30 3.94 16.83
C ALA A 317 -0.87 4.35 17.74
N GLY A 318 -1.23 5.62 17.71
CA GLY A 318 -2.35 6.13 18.52
C GLY A 318 -3.69 5.65 17.97
N LEU A 319 -4.53 5.10 18.84
CA LEU A 319 -5.91 4.72 18.49
C LEU A 319 -6.79 5.96 18.26
N PHE A 320 -6.52 7.05 19.00
CA PHE A 320 -7.24 8.31 18.92
C PHE A 320 -6.23 9.46 19.02
N GLY A 321 -6.15 10.29 18.01
CA GLY A 321 -5.32 11.50 18.01
C GLY A 321 -3.90 11.33 17.44
N GLY A 322 -3.38 10.11 17.33
CA GLY A 322 -2.08 9.83 16.74
C GLY A 322 -0.88 10.11 17.66
N THR A 323 0.25 9.53 17.33
CA THR A 323 1.53 9.83 17.96
C THR A 323 2.22 10.95 17.21
N THR A 324 2.69 11.96 17.94
CA THR A 324 3.52 13.05 17.40
C THR A 324 4.96 12.88 17.85
N GLY A 325 5.89 13.04 16.94
CA GLY A 325 7.31 12.97 17.21
C GLY A 325 8.13 13.83 16.26
N THR A 326 9.39 13.98 16.58
CA THR A 326 10.36 14.70 15.74
C THR A 326 11.66 13.89 15.62
N GLY A 327 12.39 14.10 14.54
CA GLY A 327 13.71 13.52 14.33
C GLY A 327 14.55 14.34 13.38
N ALA A 328 15.86 14.23 13.53
CA ALA A 328 16.78 14.78 12.55
C ALA A 328 16.60 14.08 11.19
N PRO A 329 16.85 14.77 10.08
CA PRO A 329 16.79 14.15 8.76
C PRO A 329 17.89 13.10 8.60
N ARG A 330 17.55 11.93 8.06
CA ARG A 330 18.52 10.90 7.68
C ARG A 330 19.26 11.28 6.39
N TYR A 331 18.59 12.05 5.54
CA TYR A 331 19.13 12.53 4.26
C TYR A 331 19.51 14.02 4.36
N THR A 332 20.74 14.32 4.09
CA THR A 332 21.26 15.70 4.10
C THR A 332 21.10 16.41 2.76
N SER A 333 21.00 15.64 1.68
CA SER A 333 20.80 16.14 0.32
C SER A 333 19.91 15.18 -0.46
N PHE A 334 19.15 15.73 -1.39
CA PHE A 334 18.40 14.95 -2.38
C PHE A 334 19.28 14.76 -3.62
N THR A 335 19.84 13.57 -3.79
CA THR A 335 20.72 13.23 -4.91
C THR A 335 20.01 12.36 -5.93
N GLY A 336 18.85 12.82 -6.45
CA GLY A 336 18.17 12.15 -7.55
C GLY A 336 17.81 10.68 -7.32
N GLY A 337 17.58 10.27 -6.06
CA GLY A 337 17.20 8.90 -5.74
C GLY A 337 18.35 7.95 -5.37
N LYS A 338 19.58 8.42 -5.39
CA LYS A 338 20.75 7.62 -4.99
C LYS A 338 20.96 7.60 -3.48
N SER A 339 19.99 7.09 -2.72
CA SER A 339 20.23 6.76 -1.31
C SER A 339 20.47 5.27 -1.19
N PRO A 340 21.55 4.83 -0.54
CA PRO A 340 21.79 3.41 -0.31
C PRO A 340 20.69 2.75 0.55
N ILE A 341 19.89 3.56 1.25
CA ILE A 341 18.84 3.06 2.16
C ILE A 341 17.56 2.69 1.39
N TRP A 342 17.15 3.48 0.40
CA TRP A 342 15.88 3.23 -0.31
C TRP A 342 15.86 1.91 -1.10
N ASN A 343 17.02 1.34 -1.37
CA ASN A 343 17.14 0.05 -2.05
C ASN A 343 16.93 -1.15 -1.13
N GLN A 344 16.92 -0.96 0.19
CA GLN A 344 17.00 -2.06 1.17
C GLN A 344 15.65 -2.44 1.77
N PHE A 345 14.71 -1.50 1.81
CA PHE A 345 13.44 -1.69 2.49
C PHE A 345 12.26 -1.26 1.63
N GLY A 346 11.16 -1.99 1.73
CA GLY A 346 9.97 -1.73 0.93
C GLY A 346 9.41 -0.32 1.14
N HIS A 347 9.30 0.14 2.38
CA HIS A 347 8.85 1.50 2.67
C HIS A 347 9.78 2.60 2.14
N GLU A 348 11.08 2.36 2.13
CA GLU A 348 12.05 3.28 1.53
C GLU A 348 11.81 3.39 0.02
N ARG A 349 11.58 2.25 -0.62
CA ARG A 349 11.28 2.15 -2.04
C ARG A 349 10.02 2.90 -2.44
N MET A 350 8.93 2.68 -1.69
CA MET A 350 7.66 3.39 -1.92
C MET A 350 7.79 4.90 -1.67
N GLY A 351 8.45 5.28 -0.59
CA GLY A 351 8.65 6.69 -0.26
C GLY A 351 9.47 7.42 -1.31
N TRP A 352 10.46 6.75 -1.86
CA TRP A 352 11.23 7.27 -2.98
C TRP A 352 10.35 7.44 -4.23
N ALA A 353 9.52 6.46 -4.59
CA ALA A 353 8.62 6.55 -5.74
C ALA A 353 7.67 7.76 -5.62
N VAL A 354 7.14 8.03 -4.44
CA VAL A 354 6.33 9.23 -4.17
C VAL A 354 7.18 10.51 -4.33
N SER A 355 8.41 10.50 -3.85
CA SER A 355 9.29 11.67 -3.86
C SER A 355 9.83 12.02 -5.25
N THR A 356 9.78 11.11 -6.24
CA THR A 356 10.22 11.40 -7.61
C THR A 356 9.35 12.46 -8.30
N TYR A 357 8.13 12.69 -7.82
CA TYR A 357 7.24 13.75 -8.30
C TYR A 357 7.46 15.06 -7.54
N ASN A 358 8.71 15.46 -7.41
CA ASN A 358 9.14 16.63 -6.64
C ASN A 358 8.52 17.93 -7.18
N PRO A 359 7.60 18.54 -6.43
CA PRO A 359 7.20 19.89 -6.75
C PRO A 359 8.34 20.87 -6.45
N ALA A 360 8.38 21.99 -7.16
CA ALA A 360 9.25 23.10 -6.81
C ALA A 360 9.01 23.51 -5.34
N ALA A 361 10.02 24.01 -4.67
CA ALA A 361 9.89 24.54 -3.31
C ALA A 361 8.76 25.58 -3.25
N PRO A 362 7.96 25.54 -2.19
CA PRO A 362 6.85 26.47 -2.00
C PRO A 362 7.27 27.92 -1.84
#